data_994a913dc6d945b6b463ba0bee1bd1cd
#
_entry.id   994a913dc6d945b6b463ba0bee1bd1cd
#
_cell.length_a   1.000
_cell.length_b   1.000
_cell.length_c   1.000
_cell.angle_alpha   90.00
_cell.angle_beta   90.00
_cell.angle_gamma   90.00
#
_symmetry.space_group_name_H-M   'P 1'
#
loop_
_entity.id
_entity.type
_entity.pdbx_description
1 polymer ?
#
loop_
_entity_poly.entity_id
_entity_poly.type
_entity_poly.pdbx_seq_one_letter_code
_entity_poly.pdbx_strand_id
1 'polypeptide(L)'
;MISRHNIINLYSELYSYIVFFLEHQPPKLPEKVSQILFVCKGNVCRSAMAEYISRKIAHNYKLENIKFYSRGLEVSKKNPAEQNAVLVCKKNGIDLSAHRSTALSDDDMYTSDMVITMEYKQSRYLRGKYPLLKDKIILLPFFVNRRSIGLNSMSIKDPYGRPIHDFEHCYNYIFSCINNLFYQMKANREGALHNPILQKT
;
A
#
# COMPACT_ATOMS: atom_id res chain seq x y z
N MET A 1 -32.14 -10.64 6.18
CA MET A 1 -31.48 -11.91 6.60
C MET A 1 -30.05 -11.94 6.03
N ILE A 2 -29.02 -11.93 6.88
CA ILE A 2 -27.62 -12.07 6.45
C ILE A 2 -27.43 -13.53 6.05
N SER A 3 -26.98 -13.80 4.82
CA SER A 3 -26.80 -15.18 4.35
C SER A 3 -25.68 -15.87 5.13
N ARG A 4 -25.76 -17.21 5.33
CA ARG A 4 -24.70 -18.02 5.96
C ARG A 4 -23.34 -17.80 5.29
N HIS A 5 -23.32 -17.59 3.98
CA HIS A 5 -22.10 -17.32 3.22
C HIS A 5 -21.44 -16.00 3.63
N ASN A 6 -22.22 -14.95 3.88
CA ASN A 6 -21.70 -13.66 4.35
C ASN A 6 -21.13 -13.75 5.79
N ILE A 7 -21.72 -14.59 6.63
CA ILE A 7 -21.24 -14.82 7.99
C ILE A 7 -19.90 -15.55 7.96
N ILE A 8 -19.76 -16.61 7.17
CA ILE A 8 -18.51 -17.39 7.04
C ILE A 8 -17.38 -16.50 6.49
N ASN A 9 -17.68 -15.66 5.49
CA ASN A 9 -16.70 -14.71 4.96
C ASN A 9 -16.27 -13.66 6.00
N LEU A 10 -17.21 -13.16 6.80
CA LEU A 10 -16.92 -12.20 7.86
C LEU A 10 -16.01 -12.83 8.95
N TYR A 11 -16.29 -14.08 9.36
CA TYR A 11 -15.43 -14.80 10.31
C TYR A 11 -14.04 -15.11 9.76
N SER A 12 -13.94 -15.49 8.48
CA SER A 12 -12.65 -15.76 7.84
C SER A 12 -11.81 -14.48 7.69
N GLU A 13 -12.44 -13.34 7.39
CA GLU A 13 -11.77 -12.04 7.35
C GLU A 13 -11.33 -11.59 8.74
N LEU A 14 -12.20 -11.73 9.75
CA LEU A 14 -11.88 -11.38 11.14
C LEU A 14 -10.76 -12.28 11.70
N TYR A 15 -10.82 -13.58 11.44
CA TYR A 15 -9.77 -14.52 11.85
C TYR A 15 -8.43 -14.19 11.17
N SER A 16 -8.43 -13.95 9.87
CA SER A 16 -7.24 -13.52 9.14
C SER A 16 -6.69 -12.19 9.65
N TYR A 17 -7.55 -11.29 10.09
CA TYR A 17 -7.21 -10.03 10.71
C TYR A 17 -6.53 -10.22 12.08
N ILE A 18 -7.12 -11.07 12.94
CA ILE A 18 -6.59 -11.36 14.29
C ILE A 18 -5.22 -12.05 14.17
N VAL A 19 -5.11 -13.08 13.34
CA VAL A 19 -3.86 -13.80 13.08
C VAL A 19 -2.81 -12.84 12.53
N PHE A 20 -3.17 -11.96 11.61
CA PHE A 20 -2.26 -10.97 11.06
C PHE A 20 -1.73 -10.02 12.14
N PHE A 21 -2.58 -9.53 13.06
CA PHE A 21 -2.15 -8.66 14.16
C PHE A 21 -1.29 -9.37 15.21
N LEU A 22 -1.59 -10.64 15.49
CA LEU A 22 -0.81 -11.44 16.42
C LEU A 22 0.56 -11.84 15.86
N GLU A 23 0.63 -12.05 14.54
CA GLU A 23 1.86 -12.47 13.86
C GLU A 23 2.71 -11.28 13.35
N HIS A 24 2.13 -10.09 13.22
CA HIS A 24 2.83 -8.96 12.60
C HIS A 24 2.88 -7.77 13.55
N GLN A 25 4.00 -7.62 14.21
CA GLN A 25 4.39 -6.35 14.83
C GLN A 25 4.38 -5.23 13.77
N PRO A 26 4.15 -3.95 14.17
CA PRO A 26 4.32 -2.82 13.25
C PRO A 26 5.64 -2.99 12.50
N PRO A 27 5.64 -2.83 11.16
CA PRO A 27 6.83 -3.11 10.39
C PRO A 27 7.97 -2.19 10.82
N LYS A 28 9.13 -2.79 11.13
CA LYS A 28 10.34 -2.01 11.37
C LYS A 28 10.76 -1.42 10.02
N LEU A 29 10.69 -0.10 9.90
CA LEU A 29 11.13 0.57 8.68
C LEU A 29 12.66 0.52 8.58
N PRO A 30 13.23 0.25 7.38
CA PRO A 30 14.66 0.31 7.16
C PRO A 30 15.21 1.73 7.42
N GLU A 31 16.42 1.82 7.98
CA GLU A 31 17.09 3.11 8.20
C GLU A 31 17.44 3.81 6.89
N LYS A 32 17.84 3.04 5.89
CA LYS A 32 18.20 3.53 4.56
C LYS A 32 17.22 2.95 3.54
N VAL A 33 16.55 3.82 2.81
CA VAL A 33 15.63 3.47 1.75
C VAL A 33 15.96 4.29 0.52
N SER A 34 16.26 3.61 -0.56
CA SER A 34 16.56 4.18 -1.89
C SER A 34 15.45 3.85 -2.90
N GLN A 35 14.75 2.73 -2.69
CA GLN A 35 13.73 2.24 -3.62
C GLN A 35 12.54 1.62 -2.90
N ILE A 36 11.33 2.11 -3.23
CA ILE A 36 10.05 1.58 -2.74
C ILE A 36 9.25 1.07 -3.92
N LEU A 37 8.79 -0.18 -3.81
CA LEU A 37 7.96 -0.85 -4.79
C LEU A 37 6.53 -1.02 -4.26
N PHE A 38 5.53 -0.51 -4.98
CA PHE A 38 4.12 -0.73 -4.69
C PHE A 38 3.57 -1.86 -5.55
N VAL A 39 2.91 -2.84 -4.92
CA VAL A 39 2.38 -4.01 -5.61
C VAL A 39 0.87 -4.14 -5.38
N CYS A 40 0.13 -4.38 -6.46
CA CYS A 40 -1.28 -4.77 -6.39
C CYS A 40 -1.55 -5.90 -7.40
N LYS A 41 -2.82 -6.20 -7.68
CA LYS A 41 -3.19 -7.25 -8.63
C LYS A 41 -2.78 -6.91 -10.07
N GLY A 42 -3.38 -5.88 -10.65
CA GLY A 42 -3.26 -5.56 -12.09
C GLY A 42 -2.37 -4.37 -12.42
N ASN A 43 -1.84 -3.62 -11.46
CA ASN A 43 -1.02 -2.41 -11.66
C ASN A 43 -1.68 -1.33 -12.56
N VAL A 44 -3.01 -1.20 -12.49
CA VAL A 44 -3.77 -0.19 -13.25
C VAL A 44 -4.52 0.82 -12.36
N CYS A 45 -4.67 0.51 -11.06
CA CYS A 45 -5.36 1.37 -10.08
C CYS A 45 -4.47 1.63 -8.87
N ARG A 46 -4.57 0.80 -7.84
CA ARG A 46 -4.03 1.02 -6.48
C ARG A 46 -2.52 1.28 -6.44
N SER A 47 -1.71 0.36 -6.93
CA SER A 47 -0.25 0.51 -6.91
C SER A 47 0.22 1.65 -7.82
N ALA A 48 -0.46 1.88 -8.95
CA ALA A 48 -0.20 3.02 -9.82
C ALA A 48 -0.48 4.35 -9.09
N MET A 49 -1.65 4.50 -8.46
CA MET A 49 -1.96 5.67 -7.63
C MET A 49 -0.93 5.86 -6.52
N ALA A 50 -0.56 4.78 -5.81
CA ALA A 50 0.41 4.84 -4.71
C ALA A 50 1.78 5.36 -5.16
N GLU A 51 2.30 4.87 -6.28
CA GLU A 51 3.56 5.33 -6.88
C GLU A 51 3.52 6.84 -7.16
N TYR A 52 2.50 7.31 -7.86
CA TYR A 52 2.43 8.71 -8.28
C TYR A 52 2.09 9.67 -7.13
N ILE A 53 1.29 9.24 -6.15
CA ILE A 53 1.09 9.96 -4.89
C ILE A 53 2.44 10.13 -4.19
N SER A 54 3.20 9.03 -4.06
CA SER A 54 4.51 9.04 -3.39
C SER A 54 5.47 10.02 -4.05
N ARG A 55 5.59 9.99 -5.37
CA ARG A 55 6.43 10.94 -6.14
C ARG A 55 6.03 12.39 -5.88
N LYS A 56 4.71 12.68 -5.83
CA LYS A 56 4.21 14.03 -5.59
C LYS A 56 4.54 14.56 -4.20
N ILE A 57 4.36 13.74 -3.15
CA ILE A 57 4.48 14.22 -1.76
C ILE A 57 5.85 13.99 -1.13
N ALA A 58 6.76 13.25 -1.78
CA ALA A 58 8.09 12.92 -1.26
C ALA A 58 8.88 14.18 -0.84
N HIS A 59 8.76 15.26 -1.62
CA HIS A 59 9.41 16.54 -1.33
C HIS A 59 9.05 17.08 0.06
N ASN A 60 7.79 16.99 0.48
CA ASN A 60 7.33 17.49 1.78
C ASN A 60 8.01 16.79 2.97
N TYR A 61 8.61 15.63 2.72
CA TYR A 61 9.25 14.77 3.73
C TYR A 61 10.76 14.64 3.56
N LYS A 62 11.37 15.40 2.61
CA LYS A 62 12.80 15.29 2.26
C LYS A 62 13.19 13.87 1.82
N LEU A 63 12.32 13.25 0.99
CA LEU A 63 12.45 11.89 0.48
C LEU A 63 12.64 11.84 -1.04
N GLU A 64 13.10 12.92 -1.68
CA GLU A 64 13.25 13.06 -3.13
C GLU A 64 14.26 12.09 -3.72
N ASN A 65 15.22 11.65 -2.92
CA ASN A 65 16.23 10.67 -3.34
C ASN A 65 15.70 9.23 -3.43
N ILE A 66 14.45 8.99 -3.01
CA ILE A 66 13.83 7.67 -3.08
C ILE A 66 13.17 7.50 -4.44
N LYS A 67 13.47 6.38 -5.09
CA LYS A 67 12.79 5.95 -6.32
C LYS A 67 11.53 5.18 -5.96
N PHE A 68 10.43 5.54 -6.62
CA PHE A 68 9.12 4.88 -6.45
C PHE A 68 8.74 4.15 -7.73
N TYR A 69 8.34 2.89 -7.60
CA TYR A 69 7.90 2.04 -8.70
C TYR A 69 6.60 1.34 -8.32
N SER A 70 5.88 0.86 -9.33
CA SER A 70 4.73 0.00 -9.10
C SER A 70 4.69 -1.19 -10.06
N ARG A 71 4.14 -2.32 -9.59
CA ARG A 71 4.01 -3.56 -10.34
C ARG A 71 2.69 -4.25 -10.03
N GLY A 72 2.34 -5.22 -10.90
CA GLY A 72 1.18 -6.08 -10.71
C GLY A 72 1.55 -7.55 -10.63
N LEU A 73 0.82 -8.28 -9.82
CA LEU A 73 0.97 -9.73 -9.68
C LEU A 73 0.44 -10.48 -10.90
N GLU A 74 -0.62 -9.94 -11.53
CA GLU A 74 -1.36 -10.57 -12.64
C GLU A 74 -1.44 -9.59 -13.83
N VAL A 75 -0.30 -9.33 -14.46
CA VAL A 75 -0.22 -8.47 -15.66
C VAL A 75 0.20 -9.30 -16.84
N SER A 76 -0.71 -9.52 -17.79
CA SER A 76 -0.45 -10.28 -19.03
C SER A 76 -0.02 -9.38 -20.19
N LYS A 77 -0.42 -8.11 -20.16
CA LYS A 77 -0.06 -7.10 -21.16
C LYS A 77 0.02 -5.71 -20.55
N LYS A 78 0.77 -4.82 -21.18
CA LYS A 78 0.85 -3.41 -20.77
C LYS A 78 -0.48 -2.70 -21.06
N ASN A 79 -1.17 -2.29 -20.01
CA ASN A 79 -2.39 -1.49 -20.09
C ASN A 79 -2.17 -0.09 -19.52
N PRO A 80 -2.88 0.94 -20.00
CA PRO A 80 -2.92 2.23 -19.33
C PRO A 80 -3.54 2.08 -17.93
N ALA A 81 -3.36 3.10 -17.09
CA ALA A 81 -4.11 3.20 -15.87
C ALA A 81 -5.61 3.25 -16.17
N GLU A 82 -6.41 2.74 -15.23
CA GLU A 82 -7.86 2.75 -15.34
C GLU A 82 -8.36 4.20 -15.36
N GLN A 83 -9.38 4.48 -16.17
CA GLN A 83 -9.82 5.85 -16.46
C GLN A 83 -10.26 6.61 -15.20
N ASN A 84 -11.00 5.98 -14.29
CA ASN A 84 -11.40 6.61 -13.03
C ASN A 84 -10.20 6.87 -12.11
N ALA A 85 -9.16 6.03 -12.14
CA ALA A 85 -7.91 6.29 -11.41
C ALA A 85 -7.22 7.54 -11.98
N VAL A 86 -7.17 7.68 -13.32
CA VAL A 86 -6.60 8.87 -13.98
C VAL A 86 -7.38 10.12 -13.60
N LEU A 87 -8.73 10.07 -13.65
CA LEU A 87 -9.59 11.21 -13.31
C LEU A 87 -9.42 11.66 -11.85
N VAL A 88 -9.42 10.71 -10.91
CA VAL A 88 -9.24 11.03 -9.49
C VAL A 88 -7.84 11.57 -9.20
N CYS A 89 -6.80 10.99 -9.80
CA CYS A 89 -5.44 11.51 -9.68
C CYS A 89 -5.33 12.93 -10.25
N LYS A 90 -5.90 13.20 -11.43
CA LYS A 90 -5.91 14.53 -12.06
C LYS A 90 -6.60 15.57 -11.19
N LYS A 91 -7.77 15.26 -10.59
CA LYS A 91 -8.48 16.11 -9.63
C LYS A 91 -7.59 16.52 -8.44
N ASN A 92 -6.67 15.65 -8.07
CA ASN A 92 -5.69 15.88 -7.00
C ASN A 92 -4.33 16.37 -7.51
N GLY A 93 -4.24 16.86 -8.76
CA GLY A 93 -3.02 17.43 -9.34
C GLY A 93 -1.91 16.41 -9.60
N ILE A 94 -2.28 15.17 -9.94
CA ILE A 94 -1.36 14.08 -10.31
C ILE A 94 -1.72 13.61 -11.71
N ASP A 95 -0.76 13.63 -12.63
CA ASP A 95 -0.94 13.08 -13.98
C ASP A 95 -0.53 11.60 -14.02
N LEU A 96 -1.51 10.71 -14.14
CA LEU A 96 -1.35 9.26 -14.24
C LEU A 96 -1.45 8.76 -15.69
N SER A 97 -1.62 9.63 -16.68
CA SER A 97 -1.90 9.27 -18.07
C SER A 97 -0.78 8.48 -18.75
N ALA A 98 0.46 8.77 -18.38
CA ALA A 98 1.64 8.08 -18.92
C ALA A 98 1.88 6.68 -18.30
N HIS A 99 1.15 6.31 -17.23
CA HIS A 99 1.33 5.02 -16.58
C HIS A 99 1.02 3.85 -17.51
N ARG A 100 1.84 2.81 -17.43
CA ARG A 100 1.61 1.52 -18.10
C ARG A 100 1.88 0.38 -17.13
N SER A 101 0.90 -0.51 -17.00
CA SER A 101 1.02 -1.65 -16.10
C SER A 101 2.21 -2.53 -16.47
N THR A 102 2.93 -2.98 -15.46
CA THR A 102 4.12 -3.82 -15.60
C THR A 102 4.02 -4.98 -14.62
N ALA A 103 4.34 -6.19 -15.09
CA ALA A 103 4.38 -7.38 -14.24
C ALA A 103 5.50 -7.29 -13.22
N LEU A 104 5.25 -7.83 -12.03
CA LEU A 104 6.27 -7.99 -11.00
C LEU A 104 7.30 -9.02 -11.45
N SER A 105 8.58 -8.65 -11.38
CA SER A 105 9.72 -9.55 -11.62
C SER A 105 10.43 -9.91 -10.31
N ASP A 106 11.25 -10.96 -10.36
CA ASP A 106 12.11 -11.33 -9.23
C ASP A 106 13.15 -10.23 -8.97
N ASP A 107 13.69 -9.59 -10.03
CA ASP A 107 14.61 -8.46 -9.91
C ASP A 107 14.00 -7.29 -9.14
N ASP A 108 12.76 -6.92 -9.42
CA ASP A 108 12.03 -5.90 -8.65
C ASP A 108 11.98 -6.24 -7.15
N MET A 109 11.79 -7.54 -6.84
CA MET A 109 11.75 -8.00 -5.45
C MET A 109 13.10 -7.92 -4.77
N TYR A 110 14.19 -8.23 -5.44
CA TYR A 110 15.53 -8.21 -4.84
C TYR A 110 16.10 -6.81 -4.72
N THR A 111 15.88 -5.95 -5.70
CA THR A 111 16.45 -4.59 -5.76
C THR A 111 15.71 -3.57 -4.90
N SER A 112 14.43 -3.79 -4.56
CA SER A 112 13.67 -2.86 -3.73
C SER A 112 14.02 -2.99 -2.26
N ASP A 113 14.14 -1.87 -1.54
CA ASP A 113 14.35 -1.84 -0.09
C ASP A 113 13.05 -2.10 0.68
N MET A 114 11.92 -1.68 0.11
CA MET A 114 10.59 -1.93 0.65
C MET A 114 9.65 -2.37 -0.48
N VAL A 115 8.84 -3.40 -0.23
CA VAL A 115 7.78 -3.89 -1.11
C VAL A 115 6.45 -3.71 -0.40
N ILE A 116 5.61 -2.81 -0.92
CA ILE A 116 4.38 -2.40 -0.27
C ILE A 116 3.18 -2.96 -1.02
N THR A 117 2.38 -3.77 -0.34
CA THR A 117 1.18 -4.41 -0.87
C THR A 117 -0.10 -3.69 -0.42
N MET A 118 -1.17 -3.83 -1.19
CA MET A 118 -2.46 -3.18 -0.95
C MET A 118 -3.42 -4.04 -0.14
N GLU A 119 -3.23 -5.37 -0.15
CA GLU A 119 -4.10 -6.36 0.47
C GLU A 119 -3.29 -7.42 1.21
N TYR A 120 -3.87 -7.94 2.29
CA TYR A 120 -3.29 -9.05 3.05
C TYR A 120 -2.97 -10.28 2.18
N LYS A 121 -3.88 -10.65 1.26
CA LYS A 121 -3.66 -11.77 0.34
C LYS A 121 -2.39 -11.61 -0.52
N GLN A 122 -2.12 -10.40 -0.99
CA GLN A 122 -0.92 -10.07 -1.76
C GLN A 122 0.35 -10.19 -0.90
N SER A 123 0.30 -9.64 0.33
CA SER A 123 1.40 -9.74 1.28
C SER A 123 1.71 -11.20 1.62
N ARG A 124 0.70 -12.00 1.96
CA ARG A 124 0.84 -13.43 2.28
C ARG A 124 1.43 -14.20 1.11
N TYR A 125 0.92 -13.98 -0.11
CA TYR A 125 1.43 -14.64 -1.32
C TYR A 125 2.92 -14.34 -1.53
N LEU A 126 3.31 -13.06 -1.48
CA LEU A 126 4.70 -12.66 -1.69
C LEU A 126 5.63 -13.16 -0.58
N ARG A 127 5.21 -13.12 0.68
CA ARG A 127 5.98 -13.65 1.82
C ARG A 127 6.19 -15.17 1.69
N GLY A 128 5.22 -15.91 1.18
CA GLY A 128 5.35 -17.34 0.89
C GLY A 128 6.28 -17.61 -0.28
N LYS A 129 6.20 -16.80 -1.35
CA LYS A 129 7.07 -16.95 -2.53
C LYS A 129 8.52 -16.51 -2.27
N TYR A 130 8.72 -15.49 -1.42
CA TYR A 130 10.03 -14.90 -1.10
C TYR A 130 10.29 -14.89 0.41
N PRO A 131 10.46 -16.05 1.05
CA PRO A 131 10.57 -16.15 2.52
C PRO A 131 11.77 -15.40 3.10
N LEU A 132 12.87 -15.29 2.34
CA LEU A 132 14.07 -14.54 2.74
C LEU A 132 13.88 -13.02 2.67
N LEU A 133 12.86 -12.54 1.96
CA LEU A 133 12.55 -11.12 1.78
C LEU A 133 11.33 -10.68 2.59
N LYS A 134 10.79 -11.53 3.47
CA LYS A 134 9.53 -11.30 4.19
C LYS A 134 9.51 -10.00 4.98
N ASP A 135 10.64 -9.59 5.54
CA ASP A 135 10.73 -8.43 6.44
C ASP A 135 10.60 -7.09 5.69
N LYS A 136 10.90 -7.06 4.39
CA LYS A 136 10.68 -5.88 3.56
C LYS A 136 9.32 -5.84 2.85
N ILE A 137 8.52 -6.91 2.97
CA ILE A 137 7.16 -6.98 2.41
C ILE A 137 6.18 -6.45 3.45
N ILE A 138 5.65 -5.26 3.20
CA ILE A 138 4.86 -4.48 4.14
C ILE A 138 3.46 -4.26 3.55
N LEU A 139 2.45 -4.34 4.39
CA LEU A 139 1.07 -4.04 4.00
C LEU A 139 0.79 -2.55 4.21
N LEU A 140 0.41 -1.81 3.17
CA LEU A 140 0.17 -0.37 3.23
C LEU A 140 -0.85 0.07 4.31
N PRO A 141 -1.97 -0.62 4.52
CA PRO A 141 -2.90 -0.36 5.62
C PRO A 141 -2.30 -0.32 7.04
N PHE A 142 -1.09 -0.81 7.28
CA PHE A 142 -0.45 -0.61 8.60
C PHE A 142 -0.25 0.85 8.97
N PHE A 143 -0.11 1.70 7.97
CA PHE A 143 0.13 3.13 8.15
C PHE A 143 -1.15 3.95 8.21
N VAL A 144 -2.32 3.31 8.27
CA VAL A 144 -3.58 4.04 8.43
C VAL A 144 -3.67 4.66 9.82
N ASN A 145 -4.20 5.86 9.90
CA ASN A 145 -4.58 6.43 11.19
C ASN A 145 -5.85 5.72 11.70
N ARG A 146 -5.71 4.85 12.68
CA ARG A 146 -6.79 4.02 13.23
C ARG A 146 -7.96 4.83 13.80
N ARG A 147 -7.75 6.09 14.17
CA ARG A 147 -8.81 6.98 14.66
C ARG A 147 -9.75 7.45 13.53
N SER A 148 -9.30 7.39 12.30
CA SER A 148 -10.03 7.94 11.14
C SER A 148 -10.75 6.88 10.30
N ILE A 149 -10.49 5.58 10.53
CA ILE A 149 -10.99 4.51 9.67
C ILE A 149 -11.43 3.33 10.55
N GLY A 150 -12.68 2.88 10.37
CA GLY A 150 -13.24 1.75 11.12
C GLY A 150 -12.47 0.43 10.93
N LEU A 151 -12.76 -0.55 11.79
CA LEU A 151 -12.06 -1.84 11.91
C LEU A 151 -11.91 -2.68 10.62
N ASN A 152 -12.63 -2.34 9.54
CA ASN A 152 -12.69 -3.13 8.29
C ASN A 152 -11.57 -2.85 7.28
N SER A 153 -10.45 -2.25 7.67
CA SER A 153 -9.57 -1.59 6.71
C SER A 153 -8.14 -2.15 6.58
N MET A 154 -7.92 -3.43 6.82
CA MET A 154 -6.61 -4.07 6.58
C MET A 154 -6.37 -4.45 5.11
N SER A 155 -7.29 -4.12 4.22
CA SER A 155 -7.15 -4.31 2.78
C SER A 155 -7.74 -3.12 2.05
N ILE A 156 -6.96 -2.51 1.17
CA ILE A 156 -7.46 -1.47 0.27
C ILE A 156 -8.29 -2.15 -0.81
N LYS A 157 -9.60 -2.00 -0.74
CA LYS A 157 -10.53 -2.61 -1.69
C LYS A 157 -10.17 -2.25 -3.12
N ASP A 158 -10.28 -3.22 -4.04
CA ASP A 158 -10.03 -2.99 -5.45
C ASP A 158 -11.16 -2.15 -6.07
N PRO A 159 -10.89 -0.94 -6.58
CA PRO A 159 -11.90 -0.12 -7.20
C PRO A 159 -12.15 -0.48 -8.68
N TYR A 160 -11.38 -1.40 -9.27
CA TYR A 160 -11.48 -1.76 -10.67
C TYR A 160 -12.92 -2.17 -11.06
N GLY A 161 -13.44 -1.56 -12.13
CA GLY A 161 -14.82 -1.79 -12.60
C GLY A 161 -15.90 -1.20 -11.70
N ARG A 162 -15.57 -0.35 -10.75
CA ARG A 162 -16.50 0.29 -9.83
C ARG A 162 -16.74 1.77 -10.19
N PRO A 163 -17.78 2.40 -9.63
CA PRO A 163 -18.04 3.83 -9.80
C PRO A 163 -16.90 4.70 -9.29
N ILE A 164 -16.82 5.94 -9.77
CA ILE A 164 -15.73 6.90 -9.46
C ILE A 164 -15.57 7.18 -7.96
N HIS A 165 -16.65 7.16 -7.18
CA HIS A 165 -16.57 7.40 -5.73
C HIS A 165 -15.74 6.31 -5.01
N ASP A 166 -15.74 5.05 -5.51
CA ASP A 166 -14.89 3.99 -4.96
C ASP A 166 -13.40 4.27 -5.24
N PHE A 167 -13.07 4.91 -6.37
CA PHE A 167 -11.72 5.38 -6.66
C PHE A 167 -11.31 6.57 -5.79
N GLU A 168 -12.22 7.50 -5.51
CA GLU A 168 -11.97 8.61 -4.58
C GLU A 168 -11.69 8.09 -3.15
N HIS A 169 -12.48 7.15 -2.66
CA HIS A 169 -12.23 6.47 -1.39
C HIS A 169 -10.90 5.74 -1.37
N CYS A 170 -10.59 4.99 -2.42
CA CYS A 170 -9.33 4.27 -2.58
C CYS A 170 -8.13 5.25 -2.59
N TYR A 171 -8.21 6.33 -3.34
CA TYR A 171 -7.19 7.38 -3.40
C TYR A 171 -6.93 7.98 -2.02
N ASN A 172 -7.99 8.43 -1.33
CA ASN A 172 -7.89 9.07 -0.02
C ASN A 172 -7.27 8.12 1.02
N TYR A 173 -7.64 6.85 0.96
CA TYR A 173 -7.06 5.84 1.83
C TYR A 173 -5.56 5.64 1.57
N ILE A 174 -5.18 5.44 0.30
CA ILE A 174 -3.77 5.30 -0.11
C ILE A 174 -2.97 6.55 0.28
N PHE A 175 -3.50 7.74 0.00
CA PHE A 175 -2.87 9.01 0.36
C PHE A 175 -2.60 9.11 1.87
N SER A 176 -3.60 8.82 2.70
CA SER A 176 -3.46 8.84 4.16
C SER A 176 -2.38 7.87 4.65
N CYS A 177 -2.35 6.65 4.13
CA CYS A 177 -1.34 5.66 4.49
C CYS A 177 0.07 6.10 4.09
N ILE A 178 0.25 6.60 2.86
CA ILE A 178 1.57 7.05 2.36
C ILE A 178 2.05 8.27 3.15
N ASN A 179 1.15 9.20 3.44
CA ASN A 179 1.47 10.38 4.25
C ASN A 179 2.01 9.99 5.64
N ASN A 180 1.35 9.04 6.30
CA ASN A 180 1.79 8.53 7.60
C ASN A 180 3.08 7.71 7.51
N LEU A 181 3.25 6.88 6.48
CA LEU A 181 4.49 6.17 6.20
C LEU A 181 5.66 7.15 6.08
N PHE A 182 5.51 8.20 5.26
CA PHE A 182 6.56 9.19 5.03
C PHE A 182 6.86 10.02 6.27
N TYR A 183 5.85 10.34 7.05
CA TYR A 183 6.03 10.98 8.35
C TYR A 183 6.91 10.12 9.28
N GLN A 184 6.63 8.81 9.37
CA GLN A 184 7.43 7.88 10.18
C GLN A 184 8.86 7.72 9.63
N MET A 185 9.02 7.62 8.31
CA MET A 185 10.36 7.54 7.68
C MET A 185 11.20 8.78 7.97
N LYS A 186 10.58 9.97 7.89
CA LYS A 186 11.25 11.23 8.24
C LYS A 186 11.65 11.26 9.72
N ALA A 187 10.71 10.92 10.61
CA ALA A 187 10.96 10.90 12.05
C ALA A 187 12.07 9.90 12.44
N ASN A 188 12.13 8.73 11.79
CA ASN A 188 13.23 7.77 11.98
C ASN A 188 14.59 8.35 11.56
N ARG A 189 14.66 9.06 10.43
CA ARG A 189 15.89 9.70 9.95
C ARG A 189 16.39 10.82 10.88
N GLU A 190 15.48 11.55 11.48
CA GLU A 190 15.79 12.66 12.38
C GLU A 190 16.03 12.22 13.84
N GLY A 191 16.01 10.91 14.13
CA GLY A 191 16.19 10.36 15.48
C GLY A 191 15.03 10.66 16.45
N ALA A 192 13.94 11.22 15.96
CA ALA A 192 12.83 11.69 16.78
C ALA A 192 11.88 10.59 17.30
N LEU A 193 12.03 9.33 16.87
CA LEU A 193 11.17 8.21 17.27
C LEU A 193 11.60 7.52 18.58
N HIS A 194 12.55 8.06 19.32
CA HIS A 194 12.84 7.62 20.70
C HIS A 194 11.95 8.33 21.75
N ASN A 195 10.78 8.84 21.37
CA ASN A 195 9.89 9.48 22.32
C ASN A 195 8.83 8.48 22.84
N PRO A 196 8.87 8.08 24.14
CA PRO A 196 8.01 7.04 24.74
C PRO A 196 6.54 7.44 24.85
N ILE A 197 6.11 8.62 24.42
CA ILE A 197 4.75 9.15 24.59
C ILE A 197 3.71 8.46 23.68
N LEU A 198 4.12 7.76 22.62
CA LEU A 198 3.19 7.05 21.73
C LEU A 198 2.91 5.58 22.12
N GLN A 199 3.46 5.13 23.26
CA GLN A 199 3.23 3.76 23.78
C GLN A 199 2.13 3.70 24.86
N LYS A 200 1.51 4.82 25.22
CA LYS A 200 0.41 4.84 26.19
C LYS A 200 -0.80 5.51 25.55
N THR A 201 -1.63 4.72 24.92
CA THR A 201 -3.12 4.76 24.95
C THR A 201 -3.68 3.69 24.04
#